data_02cdefa8c51c7287d715a66af0bcaec4
#
_entry.id   02cdefa8c51c7287d715a66af0bcaec4
#
_cell.length_a   1.000
_cell.length_b   1.000
_cell.length_c   1.000
_cell.angle_alpha   90.00
_cell.angle_beta   90.00
_cell.angle_gamma   90.00
#
_symmetry.space_group_name_H-M   'P 1'
#
loop_
_entity.id
_entity.type
_entity.pdbx_description
1 polymer ?
#
loop_
_entity_poly.entity_id
_entity_poly.type
_entity_poly.pdbx_seq_one_letter_code
_entity_poly.pdbx_strand_id
1 'polypeptide(L)'
;MSVEGITQVVRDLPAFHDLNLIVGAEGASDAGVYRLSDELWIVQTVDFFPPLVDDPFVYGQIAAANSLSDVYAMGGTPKTALNVVGFPDDQLPLEVLSEILRGGAERVQQAGAVIAGGHTVRDVEIKYGLSVTGIVAPDELMTNRNARPGDVLILTKPLGTGYVTTAAKKDRCPDNVLAAAIQSMTQLNVVGRDAARAGNARAATDITGFGLAVHAAEMALASGVTIQLHVDHLPLLTGVEALVEQGFRTRATKSNRQFAESLMKIEGGPDTMRLEVAFDAQTSGGLLIAVDPSMADAVLQSLRTAEAAAASIVGSVLPKQEHALILVRHVV
;
A
#
# COMPACT_ATOMS: atom_id res chain seq x y z
N MET A 1 4.35 -11.30 8.95
CA MET A 1 4.95 -11.09 10.29
C MET A 1 4.22 -9.91 10.94
N SER A 2 4.26 -9.77 12.27
CA SER A 2 3.73 -8.56 12.93
C SER A 2 4.69 -7.37 12.73
N VAL A 3 4.15 -6.14 12.78
CA VAL A 3 4.96 -4.90 12.73
C VAL A 3 6.08 -4.93 13.76
N GLU A 4 5.75 -5.28 15.01
CA GLU A 4 6.72 -5.39 16.11
C GLU A 4 7.86 -6.37 15.81
N GLY A 5 7.53 -7.55 15.24
CA GLY A 5 8.54 -8.57 14.91
C GLY A 5 9.50 -8.11 13.83
N ILE A 6 9.02 -7.42 12.79
CA ILE A 6 9.88 -6.86 11.73
C ILE A 6 10.75 -5.75 12.30
N THR A 7 10.17 -4.81 13.06
CA THR A 7 10.89 -3.69 13.67
C THR A 7 12.00 -4.17 14.61
N GLN A 8 11.75 -5.23 15.40
CA GLN A 8 12.76 -5.80 16.28
C GLN A 8 13.94 -6.36 15.52
N VAL A 9 13.70 -7.14 14.45
CA VAL A 9 14.78 -7.75 13.65
C VAL A 9 15.59 -6.69 12.92
N VAL A 10 14.95 -5.66 12.37
CA VAL A 10 15.64 -4.57 11.64
C VAL A 10 16.48 -3.71 12.57
N ARG A 11 16.10 -3.50 13.84
CA ARG A 11 16.88 -2.73 14.82
C ARG A 11 18.26 -3.31 15.11
N ASP A 12 18.42 -4.63 14.96
CA ASP A 12 19.69 -5.32 15.23
C ASP A 12 20.66 -5.25 14.03
N LEU A 13 20.23 -4.68 12.90
CA LEU A 13 21.10 -4.47 11.75
C LEU A 13 22.11 -3.34 12.01
N PRO A 14 23.35 -3.46 11.51
CA PRO A 14 24.31 -2.38 11.59
C PRO A 14 23.81 -1.15 10.83
N ALA A 15 23.94 0.03 11.44
CA ALA A 15 23.63 1.29 10.76
C ALA A 15 24.60 1.53 9.61
N PHE A 16 24.10 1.83 8.43
CA PHE A 16 24.90 2.22 7.28
C PHE A 16 24.95 3.75 7.18
N HIS A 17 26.16 4.31 7.18
CA HIS A 17 26.38 5.74 7.06
C HIS A 17 26.91 6.07 5.67
N ASP A 18 26.03 6.41 4.75
CA ASP A 18 26.36 6.91 3.42
C ASP A 18 25.56 8.20 3.16
N LEU A 19 26.25 9.28 2.82
CA LEU A 19 25.62 10.58 2.53
C LEU A 19 24.69 10.54 1.30
N ASN A 20 24.80 9.51 0.49
CA ASN A 20 23.93 9.29 -0.67
C ASN A 20 22.71 8.42 -0.35
N LEU A 21 22.68 7.77 0.82
CA LEU A 21 21.47 7.07 1.29
C LEU A 21 20.47 8.10 1.83
N ILE A 22 19.50 8.48 1.00
CA ILE A 22 18.50 9.52 1.32
C ILE A 22 17.39 8.95 2.21
N VAL A 23 16.93 7.73 1.87
CA VAL A 23 15.94 6.97 2.66
C VAL A 23 16.47 5.56 2.84
N GLY A 24 16.68 5.17 4.08
CA GLY A 24 17.17 3.84 4.48
C GLY A 24 16.12 3.08 5.30
N ALA A 25 16.52 1.90 5.79
CA ALA A 25 15.65 0.99 6.54
C ALA A 25 15.13 1.55 7.90
N GLU A 26 15.78 2.60 8.43
CA GLU A 26 15.46 3.13 9.77
C GLU A 26 14.11 3.87 9.86
N GLY A 27 13.45 4.14 8.74
CA GLY A 27 12.32 5.04 8.69
C GLY A 27 10.98 4.42 8.35
N ALA A 28 10.87 3.11 8.21
CA ALA A 28 9.65 2.43 7.78
C ALA A 28 8.98 3.11 6.56
N SER A 29 9.81 3.64 5.62
CA SER A 29 9.34 4.15 4.34
C SER A 29 9.13 3.00 3.37
N ASP A 30 8.29 3.19 2.37
CA ASP A 30 7.86 2.16 1.43
C ASP A 30 9.04 1.59 0.61
N ALA A 31 10.04 2.42 0.27
CA ALA A 31 11.25 1.98 -0.44
C ALA A 31 12.52 2.68 0.03
N GLY A 32 13.67 2.08 -0.24
CA GLY A 32 14.98 2.70 -0.11
C GLY A 32 15.25 3.70 -1.23
N VAL A 33 15.88 4.86 -0.91
CA VAL A 33 16.25 5.86 -1.90
C VAL A 33 17.73 6.18 -1.80
N TYR A 34 18.44 6.04 -2.92
CA TYR A 34 19.88 6.32 -3.00
C TYR A 34 20.18 7.34 -4.10
N ARG A 35 20.95 8.36 -3.78
CA ARG A 35 21.36 9.43 -4.69
C ARG A 35 22.51 8.95 -5.59
N LEU A 36 22.31 8.94 -6.90
CA LEU A 36 23.36 8.69 -7.89
C LEU A 36 24.03 9.98 -8.36
N SER A 37 23.26 11.06 -8.49
CA SER A 37 23.71 12.41 -8.83
C SER A 37 22.78 13.44 -8.18
N ASP A 38 23.08 14.73 -8.35
CA ASP A 38 22.24 15.81 -7.84
C ASP A 38 20.83 15.82 -8.44
N GLU A 39 20.65 15.27 -9.64
CA GLU A 39 19.37 15.26 -10.37
C GLU A 39 18.72 13.87 -10.43
N LEU A 40 19.43 12.79 -10.12
CA LEU A 40 18.97 11.43 -10.31
C LEU A 40 19.16 10.59 -9.05
N TRP A 41 18.02 10.17 -8.47
CA TRP A 41 17.99 9.25 -7.34
C TRP A 41 17.30 7.95 -7.74
N ILE A 42 17.79 6.83 -7.24
CA ILE A 42 17.16 5.51 -7.44
C ILE A 42 16.24 5.20 -6.26
N VAL A 43 15.13 4.54 -6.58
CA VAL A 43 14.17 3.97 -5.63
C VAL A 43 14.22 2.47 -5.77
N GLN A 44 14.42 1.73 -4.68
CA GLN A 44 14.53 0.28 -4.69
C GLN A 44 13.64 -0.37 -3.66
N THR A 45 12.90 -1.38 -4.11
CA THR A 45 12.04 -2.19 -3.25
C THR A 45 12.04 -3.64 -3.66
N VAL A 46 11.52 -4.51 -2.80
CA VAL A 46 11.21 -5.92 -3.08
C VAL A 46 10.00 -6.36 -2.29
N ASP A 47 8.99 -6.83 -3.00
CA ASP A 47 7.79 -7.42 -2.42
C ASP A 47 7.43 -8.74 -3.11
N PHE A 48 7.06 -9.75 -2.33
CA PHE A 48 6.54 -11.03 -2.83
C PHE A 48 5.67 -11.70 -1.76
N PHE A 49 4.65 -12.44 -2.20
CA PHE A 49 3.70 -13.09 -1.30
C PHE A 49 3.06 -14.34 -1.96
N PRO A 50 2.39 -15.22 -1.19
CA PRO A 50 1.69 -16.38 -1.72
C PRO A 50 0.40 -15.99 -2.45
N PRO A 51 -0.19 -16.88 -3.30
CA PRO A 51 -1.41 -16.62 -4.04
C PRO A 51 -2.59 -16.21 -3.15
N LEU A 52 -3.37 -15.24 -3.64
CA LEU A 52 -4.57 -14.72 -3.00
C LEU A 52 -5.84 -15.02 -3.82
N VAL A 53 -5.66 -15.40 -5.09
CA VAL A 53 -6.69 -15.76 -6.06
C VAL A 53 -6.24 -17.03 -6.79
N ASP A 54 -7.18 -17.76 -7.39
CA ASP A 54 -6.90 -19.05 -8.02
C ASP A 54 -6.35 -18.90 -9.45
N ASP A 55 -6.71 -17.83 -10.16
CA ASP A 55 -6.19 -17.56 -11.50
C ASP A 55 -4.71 -17.14 -11.43
N PRO A 56 -3.77 -17.93 -12.01
CA PRO A 56 -2.35 -17.65 -11.91
C PRO A 56 -1.94 -16.36 -12.64
N PHE A 57 -2.59 -16.02 -13.77
CA PHE A 57 -2.32 -14.78 -14.49
C PHE A 57 -2.73 -13.56 -13.66
N VAL A 58 -3.94 -13.60 -13.08
CA VAL A 58 -4.45 -12.53 -12.21
C VAL A 58 -3.59 -12.39 -10.94
N TYR A 59 -3.16 -13.51 -10.34
CA TYR A 59 -2.23 -13.46 -9.21
C TYR A 59 -0.91 -12.78 -9.60
N GLY A 60 -0.37 -13.10 -10.77
CA GLY A 60 0.81 -12.43 -11.31
C GLY A 60 0.63 -10.91 -11.47
N GLN A 61 -0.53 -10.48 -11.97
CA GLN A 61 -0.88 -9.06 -12.09
C GLN A 61 -0.94 -8.37 -10.73
N ILE A 62 -1.60 -8.98 -9.73
CA ILE A 62 -1.73 -8.42 -8.38
C ILE A 62 -0.36 -8.28 -7.72
N ALA A 63 0.47 -9.33 -7.79
CA ALA A 63 1.79 -9.33 -7.17
C ALA A 63 2.70 -8.24 -7.79
N ALA A 64 2.68 -8.08 -9.10
CA ALA A 64 3.44 -7.04 -9.78
C ALA A 64 2.90 -5.63 -9.47
N ALA A 65 1.58 -5.44 -9.45
CA ALA A 65 0.98 -4.14 -9.08
C ALA A 65 1.36 -3.73 -7.66
N ASN A 66 1.39 -4.67 -6.71
CA ASN A 66 1.81 -4.44 -5.34
C ASN A 66 3.30 -4.07 -5.27
N SER A 67 4.19 -4.83 -5.92
CA SER A 67 5.64 -4.55 -5.89
C SER A 67 6.02 -3.22 -6.56
N LEU A 68 5.25 -2.77 -7.56
CA LEU A 68 5.45 -1.47 -8.21
C LEU A 68 4.96 -0.30 -7.35
N SER A 69 4.07 -0.56 -6.40
CA SER A 69 3.36 0.45 -5.61
C SER A 69 4.30 1.29 -4.75
N ASP A 70 5.29 0.68 -4.11
CA ASP A 70 6.28 1.37 -3.28
C ASP A 70 7.01 2.46 -4.07
N VAL A 71 7.37 2.17 -5.33
CA VAL A 71 8.02 3.16 -6.19
C VAL A 71 7.10 4.34 -6.45
N TYR A 72 5.80 4.10 -6.65
CA TYR A 72 4.81 5.16 -6.82
C TYR A 72 4.57 5.96 -5.53
N ALA A 73 4.53 5.29 -4.37
CA ALA A 73 4.39 5.96 -3.07
C ALA A 73 5.55 6.92 -2.79
N MET A 74 6.77 6.55 -3.24
CA MET A 74 7.94 7.43 -3.17
C MET A 74 7.98 8.53 -4.24
N GLY A 75 6.93 8.71 -5.03
CA GLY A 75 6.93 9.65 -6.15
C GLY A 75 7.73 9.18 -7.36
N GLY A 76 8.25 7.95 -7.35
CA GLY A 76 9.14 7.42 -8.37
C GLY A 76 8.45 6.96 -9.65
N THR A 77 9.26 6.68 -10.66
CA THR A 77 8.87 6.05 -11.92
C THR A 77 9.62 4.73 -12.06
N PRO A 78 8.94 3.57 -12.04
CA PRO A 78 9.57 2.27 -12.25
C PRO A 78 10.34 2.22 -13.58
N LYS A 79 11.50 1.57 -13.59
CA LYS A 79 12.34 1.40 -14.79
C LYS A 79 12.63 -0.06 -15.09
N THR A 80 13.06 -0.81 -14.08
CA THR A 80 13.36 -2.24 -14.24
C THR A 80 12.75 -3.05 -13.10
N ALA A 81 12.38 -4.29 -13.40
CA ALA A 81 11.93 -5.25 -12.42
C ALA A 81 12.66 -6.59 -12.59
N LEU A 82 12.94 -7.25 -11.49
CA LEU A 82 13.43 -8.62 -11.42
C LEU A 82 12.36 -9.50 -10.81
N ASN A 83 12.02 -10.63 -11.46
CA ASN A 83 11.12 -11.63 -10.89
C ASN A 83 11.77 -12.31 -9.67
N VAL A 84 11.02 -12.41 -8.58
CA VAL A 84 11.38 -13.17 -7.36
C VAL A 84 10.36 -14.29 -7.21
N VAL A 85 10.81 -15.55 -7.32
CA VAL A 85 9.92 -16.70 -7.44
C VAL A 85 10.33 -17.82 -6.48
N GLY A 86 9.38 -18.32 -5.70
CA GLY A 86 9.39 -19.66 -5.11
C GLY A 86 8.31 -20.50 -5.77
N PHE A 87 8.64 -21.73 -6.25
CA PHE A 87 7.69 -22.56 -6.98
C PHE A 87 7.87 -24.05 -6.70
N PRO A 88 6.79 -24.82 -6.42
CA PRO A 88 6.82 -26.25 -6.19
C PRO A 88 6.75 -27.03 -7.51
N ASP A 89 7.85 -27.04 -8.28
CA ASP A 89 7.97 -27.65 -9.61
C ASP A 89 7.84 -29.19 -9.62
N ASP A 90 7.78 -29.81 -8.46
CA ASP A 90 7.47 -31.24 -8.27
C ASP A 90 5.97 -31.52 -7.99
N GLN A 91 5.16 -30.47 -7.77
CA GLN A 91 3.73 -30.57 -7.44
C GLN A 91 2.83 -29.89 -8.47
N LEU A 92 3.32 -28.85 -9.13
CA LEU A 92 2.56 -28.05 -10.08
C LEU A 92 3.24 -27.98 -11.45
N PRO A 93 2.45 -27.97 -12.54
CA PRO A 93 3.00 -27.84 -13.89
C PRO A 93 3.59 -26.44 -14.13
N LEU A 94 4.67 -26.38 -14.93
CA LEU A 94 5.38 -25.12 -15.22
C LEU A 94 4.52 -24.09 -15.98
N GLU A 95 3.43 -24.54 -16.59
CA GLU A 95 2.43 -23.68 -17.25
C GLU A 95 1.80 -22.70 -16.25
N VAL A 96 1.58 -23.13 -14.98
CA VAL A 96 1.10 -22.27 -13.89
C VAL A 96 2.11 -21.13 -13.64
N LEU A 97 3.39 -21.46 -13.54
CA LEU A 97 4.44 -20.46 -13.39
C LEU A 97 4.48 -19.50 -14.58
N SER A 98 4.37 -20.05 -15.80
CA SER A 98 4.35 -19.25 -17.03
C SER A 98 3.23 -18.22 -17.02
N GLU A 99 2.02 -18.59 -16.61
CA GLU A 99 0.90 -17.66 -16.48
C GLU A 99 1.12 -16.59 -15.41
N ILE A 100 1.69 -16.96 -14.25
CA ILE A 100 2.05 -15.98 -13.20
C ILE A 100 3.03 -14.93 -13.74
N LEU A 101 4.12 -15.39 -14.38
CA LEU A 101 5.14 -14.49 -14.95
C LEU A 101 4.57 -13.62 -16.06
N ARG A 102 3.64 -14.14 -16.89
CA ARG A 102 2.97 -13.41 -17.94
C ARG A 102 2.09 -12.29 -17.38
N GLY A 103 1.31 -12.58 -16.31
CA GLY A 103 0.50 -11.58 -15.62
C GLY A 103 1.35 -10.47 -15.01
N GLY A 104 2.49 -10.84 -14.38
CA GLY A 104 3.44 -9.86 -13.84
C GLY A 104 4.08 -9.00 -14.92
N ALA A 105 4.52 -9.61 -16.03
CA ALA A 105 5.14 -8.90 -17.14
C ALA A 105 4.17 -7.88 -17.78
N GLU A 106 2.89 -8.22 -17.88
CA GLU A 106 1.86 -7.31 -18.41
C GLU A 106 1.73 -6.05 -17.55
N ARG A 107 1.71 -6.17 -16.21
CA ARG A 107 1.68 -4.99 -15.32
C ARG A 107 2.95 -4.16 -15.38
N VAL A 108 4.13 -4.81 -15.46
CA VAL A 108 5.41 -4.12 -15.64
C VAL A 108 5.44 -3.35 -16.97
N GLN A 109 4.92 -3.93 -18.04
CA GLN A 109 4.79 -3.25 -19.33
C GLN A 109 3.84 -2.04 -19.25
N GLN A 110 2.69 -2.19 -18.57
CA GLN A 110 1.74 -1.10 -18.35
C GLN A 110 2.36 0.03 -17.52
N ALA A 111 3.25 -0.28 -16.59
CA ALA A 111 4.02 0.69 -15.81
C ALA A 111 5.08 1.45 -16.64
N GLY A 112 5.30 1.07 -17.89
CA GLY A 112 6.37 1.60 -18.74
C GLY A 112 7.77 1.14 -18.31
N ALA A 113 7.86 0.04 -17.56
CA ALA A 113 9.09 -0.60 -17.11
C ALA A 113 9.40 -1.89 -17.91
N VAL A 114 10.54 -2.50 -17.64
CA VAL A 114 10.96 -3.75 -18.32
C VAL A 114 11.37 -4.81 -17.29
N ILE A 115 11.07 -6.07 -17.60
CA ILE A 115 11.64 -7.20 -16.85
C ILE A 115 13.09 -7.37 -17.28
N ALA A 116 14.03 -7.20 -16.35
CA ALA A 116 15.47 -7.30 -16.60
C ALA A 116 16.06 -8.67 -16.22
N GLY A 117 15.24 -9.59 -15.71
CA GLY A 117 15.64 -10.92 -15.27
C GLY A 117 14.90 -11.36 -14.01
N GLY A 118 15.56 -12.13 -13.17
CA GLY A 118 14.99 -12.59 -11.92
C GLY A 118 15.68 -13.84 -11.39
N HIS A 119 15.15 -14.40 -10.31
CA HIS A 119 15.60 -15.62 -9.69
C HIS A 119 14.44 -16.50 -9.28
N THR A 120 14.56 -17.81 -9.52
CA THR A 120 13.56 -18.82 -9.15
C THR A 120 14.21 -19.88 -8.28
N VAL A 121 13.58 -20.18 -7.16
CA VAL A 121 13.97 -21.29 -6.29
C VAL A 121 12.83 -22.29 -6.18
N ARG A 122 13.18 -23.58 -5.95
CA ARG A 122 12.18 -24.57 -5.54
C ARG A 122 11.72 -24.25 -4.11
N ASP A 123 10.41 -24.21 -3.90
CA ASP A 123 9.78 -23.98 -2.59
C ASP A 123 8.57 -24.91 -2.45
N VAL A 124 8.10 -25.14 -1.24
CA VAL A 124 6.89 -25.95 -0.96
C VAL A 124 5.59 -25.16 -1.25
N GLU A 125 5.69 -23.87 -1.40
CA GLU A 125 4.57 -22.95 -1.61
C GLU A 125 4.91 -21.95 -2.75
N ILE A 126 3.93 -21.64 -3.59
CA ILE A 126 4.11 -20.58 -4.57
C ILE A 126 4.33 -19.25 -3.84
N LYS A 127 5.38 -18.53 -4.22
CA LYS A 127 5.61 -17.13 -3.88
C LYS A 127 6.07 -16.39 -5.12
N TYR A 128 5.49 -15.25 -5.38
CA TYR A 128 5.85 -14.41 -6.51
C TYR A 128 5.76 -12.94 -6.16
N GLY A 129 6.64 -12.19 -6.73
CA GLY A 129 6.68 -10.73 -6.70
C GLY A 129 7.89 -10.21 -7.46
N LEU A 130 8.20 -8.96 -7.23
CA LEU A 130 9.26 -8.27 -7.98
C LEU A 130 10.21 -7.56 -7.03
N SER A 131 11.49 -7.53 -7.40
CA SER A 131 12.39 -6.45 -6.97
C SER A 131 12.34 -5.37 -8.03
N VAL A 132 11.94 -4.15 -7.63
CA VAL A 132 11.73 -3.04 -8.55
C VAL A 132 12.77 -1.96 -8.31
N THR A 133 13.36 -1.47 -9.41
CA THR A 133 14.18 -0.27 -9.42
C THR A 133 13.46 0.83 -10.20
N GLY A 134 13.20 1.94 -9.53
CA GLY A 134 12.67 3.15 -10.11
C GLY A 134 13.65 4.32 -10.01
N ILE A 135 13.25 5.45 -10.57
CA ILE A 135 13.96 6.73 -10.45
C ILE A 135 13.01 7.81 -9.97
N VAL A 136 13.56 8.79 -9.25
CA VAL A 136 12.83 9.96 -8.78
C VAL A 136 13.74 11.19 -8.85
N ALA A 137 13.19 12.33 -9.25
CA ALA A 137 13.88 13.61 -9.11
C ALA A 137 13.77 14.09 -7.64
N PRO A 138 14.77 14.84 -7.14
CA PRO A 138 14.78 15.28 -5.73
C PRO A 138 13.53 16.05 -5.29
N ASP A 139 12.98 16.88 -6.16
CA ASP A 139 11.78 17.70 -5.93
C ASP A 139 10.46 16.95 -6.08
N GLU A 140 10.49 15.73 -6.65
CA GLU A 140 9.35 14.84 -6.80
C GLU A 140 9.27 13.76 -5.71
N LEU A 141 10.32 13.64 -4.85
CA LEU A 141 10.36 12.64 -3.80
C LEU A 141 9.24 12.87 -2.78
N MET A 142 8.41 11.87 -2.62
CA MET A 142 7.47 11.73 -1.51
C MET A 142 7.97 10.71 -0.50
N THR A 143 7.67 10.91 0.76
CA THR A 143 7.98 9.96 1.83
C THR A 143 6.86 9.98 2.85
N ASN A 144 6.81 9.01 3.73
CA ASN A 144 5.88 9.01 4.86
C ASN A 144 6.24 10.03 5.97
N ARG A 145 7.28 10.89 5.79
CA ARG A 145 7.86 11.76 6.85
C ARG A 145 7.55 13.25 6.70
N ASN A 146 6.88 13.66 5.66
CA ASN A 146 6.75 15.08 5.32
C ASN A 146 5.32 15.63 5.41
N ALA A 147 4.39 14.90 6.04
CA ALA A 147 3.05 15.39 6.30
C ALA A 147 3.09 16.60 7.27
N ARG A 148 2.27 17.63 7.00
CA ARG A 148 2.27 18.89 7.75
C ARG A 148 0.92 19.15 8.40
N PRO A 149 0.89 19.77 9.59
CA PRO A 149 -0.36 20.26 10.16
C PRO A 149 -1.13 21.14 9.16
N GLY A 150 -2.40 20.83 8.96
CA GLY A 150 -3.28 21.47 7.98
C GLY A 150 -3.46 20.68 6.68
N ASP A 151 -2.60 19.73 6.37
CA ASP A 151 -2.77 18.87 5.19
C ASP A 151 -4.08 18.05 5.29
N VAL A 152 -4.67 17.78 4.13
CA VAL A 152 -5.80 16.89 3.94
C VAL A 152 -5.29 15.55 3.45
N LEU A 153 -5.89 14.46 3.95
CA LEU A 153 -5.52 13.09 3.59
C LEU A 153 -6.50 12.51 2.56
N ILE A 154 -5.97 12.09 1.42
CA ILE A 154 -6.72 11.45 0.34
C ILE A 154 -6.28 9.99 0.22
N LEU A 155 -7.26 9.08 0.22
CA LEU A 155 -7.05 7.65 -0.06
C LEU A 155 -7.52 7.35 -1.48
N THR A 156 -6.67 6.71 -2.29
CA THR A 156 -6.90 6.59 -3.74
C THR A 156 -7.65 5.33 -4.17
N LYS A 157 -7.71 4.29 -3.34
CA LYS A 157 -8.47 3.05 -3.60
C LYS A 157 -9.34 2.68 -2.41
N PRO A 158 -10.44 1.91 -2.62
CA PRO A 158 -11.27 1.43 -1.53
C PRO A 158 -10.58 0.35 -0.70
N LEU A 159 -11.02 0.19 0.55
CA LEU A 159 -10.53 -0.78 1.52
C LEU A 159 -11.38 -2.06 1.53
N GLY A 160 -10.82 -3.14 2.06
CA GLY A 160 -11.51 -4.39 2.33
C GLY A 160 -10.99 -5.61 1.56
N THR A 161 -9.85 -5.50 0.87
CA THR A 161 -9.28 -6.61 0.09
C THR A 161 -8.95 -7.83 0.96
N GLY A 162 -8.56 -7.65 2.22
CA GLY A 162 -8.30 -8.74 3.15
C GLY A 162 -9.55 -9.53 3.52
N TYR A 163 -10.68 -8.86 3.72
CA TYR A 163 -11.98 -9.53 3.94
C TYR A 163 -12.37 -10.35 2.72
N VAL A 164 -12.26 -9.75 1.52
CA VAL A 164 -12.63 -10.39 0.25
C VAL A 164 -11.77 -11.64 0.00
N THR A 165 -10.44 -11.52 0.08
CA THR A 165 -9.53 -12.63 -0.17
C THR A 165 -9.65 -13.74 0.89
N THR A 166 -9.99 -13.39 2.14
CA THR A 166 -10.28 -14.38 3.20
C THR A 166 -11.58 -15.12 2.94
N ALA A 167 -12.62 -14.45 2.44
CA ALA A 167 -13.88 -15.08 2.07
C ALA A 167 -13.72 -15.97 0.82
N ALA A 168 -12.95 -15.50 -0.18
CA ALA A 168 -12.63 -16.26 -1.40
C ALA A 168 -11.90 -17.58 -1.08
N LYS A 169 -10.90 -17.57 -0.22
CA LYS A 169 -10.19 -18.78 0.24
C LYS A 169 -11.09 -19.81 0.95
N LYS A 170 -12.31 -19.46 1.28
CA LYS A 170 -13.32 -20.33 1.91
C LYS A 170 -14.51 -20.61 1.00
N ASP A 171 -14.41 -20.30 -0.29
CA ASP A 171 -15.49 -20.44 -1.29
C ASP A 171 -16.79 -19.74 -0.87
N ARG A 172 -16.67 -18.58 -0.18
CA ARG A 172 -17.81 -17.83 0.37
C ARG A 172 -17.86 -16.36 -0.06
N CYS A 173 -17.03 -15.97 -1.02
CA CYS A 173 -17.06 -14.63 -1.58
C CYS A 173 -18.01 -14.60 -2.80
N PRO A 174 -18.97 -13.67 -2.88
CA PRO A 174 -19.73 -13.48 -4.11
C PRO A 174 -18.82 -13.07 -5.28
N ASP A 175 -19.07 -13.61 -6.47
CA ASP A 175 -18.23 -13.42 -7.66
C ASP A 175 -18.03 -11.93 -8.02
N ASN A 176 -19.10 -11.13 -7.94
CA ASN A 176 -19.05 -9.71 -8.23
C ASN A 176 -18.20 -8.92 -7.19
N VAL A 177 -18.17 -9.36 -5.93
CA VAL A 177 -17.34 -8.75 -4.88
C VAL A 177 -15.88 -9.11 -5.10
N LEU A 178 -15.59 -10.37 -5.43
CA LEU A 178 -14.24 -10.83 -5.77
C LEU A 178 -13.71 -10.10 -7.02
N ALA A 179 -14.55 -9.97 -8.06
CA ALA A 179 -14.18 -9.27 -9.29
C ALA A 179 -13.82 -7.79 -9.03
N ALA A 180 -14.61 -7.09 -8.19
CA ALA A 180 -14.33 -5.71 -7.81
C ALA A 180 -13.00 -5.58 -7.03
N ALA A 181 -12.71 -6.52 -6.14
CA ALA A 181 -11.43 -6.55 -5.40
C ALA A 181 -10.25 -6.84 -6.34
N ILE A 182 -10.37 -7.80 -7.26
CA ILE A 182 -9.35 -8.09 -8.28
C ILE A 182 -9.07 -6.85 -9.13
N GLN A 183 -10.11 -6.17 -9.61
CA GLN A 183 -9.97 -4.92 -10.36
C GLN A 183 -9.18 -3.87 -9.58
N SER A 184 -9.50 -3.68 -8.30
CA SER A 184 -8.77 -2.74 -7.44
C SER A 184 -7.32 -3.17 -7.21
N MET A 185 -7.05 -4.46 -6.93
CA MET A 185 -5.71 -4.98 -6.66
C MET A 185 -4.80 -4.98 -7.89
N THR A 186 -5.34 -5.18 -9.09
CA THR A 186 -4.56 -5.15 -10.34
C THR A 186 -4.32 -3.74 -10.87
N GLN A 187 -5.03 -2.73 -10.38
CA GLN A 187 -4.84 -1.34 -10.78
C GLN A 187 -3.50 -0.79 -10.25
N LEU A 188 -2.69 -0.19 -11.13
CA LEU A 188 -1.44 0.45 -10.75
C LEU A 188 -1.69 1.76 -9.99
N ASN A 189 -0.86 2.04 -8.99
CA ASN A 189 -0.89 3.29 -8.22
C ASN A 189 -0.26 4.50 -8.94
N VAL A 190 0.09 4.37 -10.22
CA VAL A 190 0.57 5.46 -11.06
C VAL A 190 -0.39 6.66 -11.08
N VAL A 191 -1.69 6.39 -11.13
CA VAL A 191 -2.73 7.43 -11.09
C VAL A 191 -2.65 8.25 -9.79
N GLY A 192 -2.47 7.57 -8.67
CA GLY A 192 -2.28 8.20 -7.36
C GLY A 192 -1.01 9.04 -7.29
N ARG A 193 0.11 8.50 -7.79
CA ARG A 193 1.39 9.22 -7.88
C ARG A 193 1.27 10.50 -8.74
N ASP A 194 0.68 10.41 -9.92
CA ASP A 194 0.58 11.53 -10.84
C ASP A 194 -0.31 12.65 -10.26
N ALA A 195 -1.42 12.29 -9.62
CA ALA A 195 -2.27 13.24 -8.92
C ALA A 195 -1.55 13.87 -7.72
N ALA A 196 -0.78 13.09 -6.95
CA ALA A 196 0.01 13.57 -5.83
C ALA A 196 1.08 14.58 -6.27
N ARG A 197 1.81 14.28 -7.36
CA ARG A 197 2.79 15.19 -7.95
C ARG A 197 2.14 16.48 -8.45
N ALA A 198 1.01 16.40 -9.17
CA ALA A 198 0.26 17.57 -9.63
C ALA A 198 -0.25 18.43 -8.46
N GLY A 199 -0.56 17.79 -7.33
CA GLY A 199 -0.93 18.45 -6.08
C GLY A 199 0.24 18.92 -5.21
N ASN A 200 1.49 18.80 -5.68
CA ASN A 200 2.70 19.07 -4.90
C ASN A 200 2.71 18.38 -3.53
N ALA A 201 2.15 17.15 -3.47
CA ALA A 201 2.18 16.33 -2.27
C ALA A 201 3.63 16.02 -1.87
N ARG A 202 3.91 16.06 -0.57
CA ARG A 202 5.24 15.78 -0.01
C ARG A 202 5.28 14.51 0.81
N ALA A 203 4.11 14.04 1.24
CA ALA A 203 3.97 12.81 1.98
C ALA A 203 2.94 11.90 1.32
N ALA A 204 3.37 10.66 1.13
CA ALA A 204 2.52 9.57 0.68
C ALA A 204 3.06 8.25 1.28
N THR A 205 2.19 7.25 1.35
CA THR A 205 2.52 5.85 1.59
C THR A 205 1.46 5.00 0.90
N ASP A 206 1.77 3.79 0.50
CA ASP A 206 0.75 2.85 0.02
C ASP A 206 0.15 2.06 1.18
N ILE A 207 -1.08 1.59 1.00
CA ILE A 207 -1.79 0.85 2.05
C ILE A 207 -1.75 -0.64 1.74
N THR A 208 -0.93 -1.36 2.52
CA THR A 208 -0.70 -2.80 2.34
C THR A 208 -1.02 -3.62 3.59
N GLY A 209 -0.22 -4.60 3.92
CA GLY A 209 -0.51 -5.62 4.94
C GLY A 209 -0.75 -5.12 6.36
N PHE A 210 -0.30 -3.92 6.71
CA PHE A 210 -0.54 -3.32 8.02
C PHE A 210 -1.87 -2.56 8.13
N GLY A 211 -2.54 -2.31 6.99
CA GLY A 211 -3.82 -1.61 6.95
C GLY A 211 -3.71 -0.10 7.17
N LEU A 212 -4.78 0.61 6.82
CA LEU A 212 -4.80 2.08 6.81
C LEU A 212 -4.41 2.69 8.17
N ALA A 213 -4.95 2.17 9.27
CA ALA A 213 -4.73 2.76 10.59
C ALA A 213 -3.25 2.71 11.02
N VAL A 214 -2.54 1.61 10.73
CA VAL A 214 -1.12 1.49 11.07
C VAL A 214 -0.26 2.37 10.16
N HIS A 215 -0.47 2.34 8.84
CA HIS A 215 0.28 3.20 7.91
C HIS A 215 0.07 4.70 8.20
N ALA A 216 -1.16 5.10 8.58
CA ALA A 216 -1.42 6.47 9.02
C ALA A 216 -0.69 6.82 10.33
N ALA A 217 -0.65 5.89 11.30
CA ALA A 217 0.11 6.09 12.54
C ALA A 217 1.63 6.18 12.28
N GLU A 218 2.17 5.36 11.38
CA GLU A 218 3.58 5.42 10.96
C GLU A 218 3.90 6.76 10.28
N MET A 219 3.05 7.22 9.36
CA MET A 219 3.18 8.53 8.74
C MET A 219 3.14 9.67 9.78
N ALA A 220 2.25 9.59 10.77
CA ALA A 220 2.15 10.57 11.84
C ALA A 220 3.42 10.62 12.70
N LEU A 221 3.92 9.45 13.12
CA LEU A 221 5.15 9.33 13.92
C LEU A 221 6.36 9.85 13.15
N ALA A 222 6.51 9.43 11.90
CA ALA A 222 7.63 9.82 11.05
C ALA A 222 7.63 11.32 10.72
N SER A 223 6.46 11.93 10.60
CA SER A 223 6.28 13.38 10.35
C SER A 223 6.29 14.23 11.63
N GLY A 224 6.21 13.62 12.82
CA GLY A 224 6.12 14.35 14.09
C GLY A 224 4.79 15.11 14.27
N VAL A 225 3.70 14.57 13.76
CA VAL A 225 2.35 15.15 13.76
C VAL A 225 1.33 14.19 14.38
N THR A 226 0.06 14.59 14.39
CA THR A 226 -1.08 13.69 14.64
C THR A 226 -1.92 13.58 13.39
N ILE A 227 -2.30 12.38 13.00
CA ILE A 227 -3.25 12.14 11.91
C ILE A 227 -4.64 11.89 12.50
N GLN A 228 -5.65 12.57 11.98
CA GLN A 228 -7.06 12.32 12.27
C GLN A 228 -7.71 11.67 11.06
N LEU A 229 -8.23 10.43 11.22
CA LEU A 229 -8.99 9.73 10.18
C LEU A 229 -10.49 9.82 10.47
N HIS A 230 -11.25 10.23 9.47
CA HIS A 230 -12.71 10.25 9.48
C HIS A 230 -13.24 8.87 9.04
N VAL A 231 -13.49 8.00 10.02
CA VAL A 231 -13.82 6.59 9.78
C VAL A 231 -15.04 6.42 8.88
N ASP A 232 -16.05 7.26 9.05
CA ASP A 232 -17.30 7.20 8.26
C ASP A 232 -17.09 7.58 6.78
N HIS A 233 -15.95 8.21 6.42
CA HIS A 233 -15.59 8.59 5.06
C HIS A 233 -14.68 7.58 4.35
N LEU A 234 -14.28 6.50 5.03
CA LEU A 234 -13.43 5.48 4.41
C LEU A 234 -14.16 4.82 3.23
N PRO A 235 -13.60 4.85 2.01
CA PRO A 235 -14.19 4.16 0.87
C PRO A 235 -14.02 2.66 1.05
N LEU A 236 -15.09 1.90 0.87
CA LEU A 236 -15.10 0.44 0.97
C LEU A 236 -15.37 -0.19 -0.40
N LEU A 237 -14.80 -1.35 -0.63
CA LEU A 237 -15.17 -2.21 -1.74
C LEU A 237 -16.65 -2.61 -1.61
N THR A 238 -17.38 -2.57 -2.69
CA THR A 238 -18.81 -2.94 -2.70
C THR A 238 -19.00 -4.36 -2.18
N GLY A 239 -19.87 -4.53 -1.19
CA GLY A 239 -20.20 -5.83 -0.58
C GLY A 239 -19.26 -6.28 0.54
N VAL A 240 -18.25 -5.49 0.90
CA VAL A 240 -17.34 -5.79 2.02
C VAL A 240 -18.07 -5.79 3.35
N GLU A 241 -19.07 -4.93 3.54
CA GLU A 241 -19.85 -4.82 4.78
C GLU A 241 -20.42 -6.18 5.20
N ALA A 242 -21.02 -6.91 4.28
CA ALA A 242 -21.58 -8.25 4.55
C ALA A 242 -20.50 -9.27 4.94
N LEU A 243 -19.28 -9.14 4.43
CA LEU A 243 -18.15 -10.00 4.77
C LEU A 243 -17.58 -9.67 6.16
N VAL A 244 -17.58 -8.39 6.53
CA VAL A 244 -17.21 -7.94 7.89
C VAL A 244 -18.18 -8.51 8.92
N GLU A 245 -19.50 -8.42 8.69
CA GLU A 245 -20.54 -8.98 9.56
C GLU A 245 -20.41 -10.50 9.71
N GLN A 246 -20.01 -11.20 8.65
CA GLN A 246 -19.74 -12.64 8.67
C GLN A 246 -18.39 -13.01 9.32
N GLY A 247 -17.56 -12.03 9.67
CA GLY A 247 -16.31 -12.23 10.40
C GLY A 247 -15.13 -12.74 9.57
N PHE A 248 -15.10 -12.49 8.25
CA PHE A 248 -13.98 -12.83 7.38
C PHE A 248 -12.80 -11.87 7.61
N ARG A 249 -12.04 -12.09 8.67
CA ARG A 249 -10.86 -11.29 9.02
C ARG A 249 -9.57 -12.01 8.63
N THR A 250 -8.57 -11.24 8.21
CA THR A 250 -7.21 -11.75 8.07
C THR A 250 -6.57 -11.98 9.46
N ARG A 251 -5.50 -12.78 9.52
CA ARG A 251 -4.73 -12.89 10.77
C ARG A 251 -4.08 -11.56 11.15
N ALA A 252 -3.71 -10.77 10.15
CA ALA A 252 -3.06 -9.47 10.34
C ALA A 252 -3.98 -8.44 10.97
N THR A 253 -5.30 -8.44 10.70
CA THR A 253 -6.26 -7.46 11.26
C THR A 253 -6.13 -7.33 12.77
N LYS A 254 -6.01 -8.46 13.49
CA LYS A 254 -5.86 -8.46 14.95
C LYS A 254 -4.52 -7.86 15.40
N SER A 255 -3.41 -8.26 14.79
CA SER A 255 -2.08 -7.75 15.16
C SER A 255 -1.93 -6.28 14.78
N ASN A 256 -2.51 -5.83 13.65
CA ASN A 256 -2.54 -4.44 13.24
C ASN A 256 -3.27 -3.56 14.27
N ARG A 257 -4.44 -4.02 14.71
CA ARG A 257 -5.19 -3.32 15.77
C ARG A 257 -4.41 -3.24 17.07
N GLN A 258 -3.84 -4.37 17.54
CA GLN A 258 -3.03 -4.39 18.75
C GLN A 258 -1.84 -3.43 18.70
N PHE A 259 -1.14 -3.38 17.57
CA PHE A 259 -0.03 -2.44 17.38
C PHE A 259 -0.52 -0.98 17.45
N ALA A 260 -1.62 -0.66 16.79
CA ALA A 260 -2.17 0.70 16.78
C ALA A 260 -2.76 1.14 18.15
N GLU A 261 -3.20 0.22 19.02
CA GLU A 261 -3.87 0.54 20.29
C GLU A 261 -3.08 1.52 21.18
N SER A 262 -1.76 1.38 21.24
CA SER A 262 -0.90 2.28 22.03
C SER A 262 -0.66 3.64 21.37
N LEU A 263 -0.96 3.78 20.08
CA LEU A 263 -0.69 4.96 19.26
C LEU A 263 -1.94 5.76 18.95
N MET A 264 -3.13 5.21 19.21
CA MET A 264 -4.40 5.77 18.75
C MET A 264 -5.37 6.11 19.86
N LYS A 265 -6.29 7.03 19.53
CA LYS A 265 -7.50 7.33 20.26
C LYS A 265 -8.73 7.20 19.36
N ILE A 266 -9.84 6.69 19.90
CA ILE A 266 -11.13 6.62 19.20
C ILE A 266 -12.06 7.64 19.82
N GLU A 267 -12.64 8.51 19.02
CA GLU A 267 -13.52 9.60 19.48
C GLU A 267 -14.84 9.64 18.69
N GLY A 268 -15.89 10.17 19.31
CA GLY A 268 -17.17 10.44 18.66
C GLY A 268 -18.01 9.20 18.27
N GLY A 269 -17.60 7.99 18.67
CA GLY A 269 -18.32 6.74 18.37
C GLY A 269 -18.50 6.49 16.87
N PRO A 270 -17.39 6.31 16.10
CA PRO A 270 -17.45 6.03 14.67
C PRO A 270 -18.17 4.70 14.39
N ASP A 271 -18.59 4.52 13.14
CA ASP A 271 -19.14 3.25 12.67
C ASP A 271 -18.18 2.09 12.96
N THR A 272 -18.64 1.10 13.72
CA THR A 272 -17.81 0.01 14.22
C THR A 272 -17.33 -0.92 13.09
N MET A 273 -18.12 -1.09 12.05
CA MET A 273 -17.75 -1.92 10.90
C MET A 273 -16.64 -1.23 10.09
N ARG A 274 -16.79 0.05 9.77
CA ARG A 274 -15.76 0.82 9.05
C ARG A 274 -14.48 0.95 9.89
N LEU A 275 -14.61 1.07 11.21
CA LEU A 275 -13.48 1.05 12.14
C LEU A 275 -12.69 -0.27 12.05
N GLU A 276 -13.36 -1.42 11.98
CA GLU A 276 -12.69 -2.71 11.79
C GLU A 276 -11.94 -2.78 10.45
N VAL A 277 -12.52 -2.23 9.38
CA VAL A 277 -11.88 -2.21 8.05
C VAL A 277 -10.64 -1.32 8.01
N ALA A 278 -10.53 -0.31 8.86
CA ALA A 278 -9.32 0.52 8.96
C ALA A 278 -8.06 -0.29 9.38
N PHE A 279 -8.24 -1.44 10.05
CA PHE A 279 -7.16 -2.34 10.45
C PHE A 279 -6.98 -3.53 9.49
N ASP A 280 -7.83 -3.67 8.46
CA ASP A 280 -7.76 -4.77 7.52
C ASP A 280 -6.49 -4.70 6.68
N ALA A 281 -5.80 -5.84 6.56
CA ALA A 281 -4.64 -5.96 5.67
C ALA A 281 -5.09 -5.78 4.22
N GLN A 282 -4.48 -4.83 3.51
CA GLN A 282 -4.74 -4.64 2.10
C GLN A 282 -3.65 -5.32 1.27
N THR A 283 -4.03 -5.79 0.09
CA THR A 283 -3.09 -6.22 -0.95
C THR A 283 -3.23 -5.26 -2.11
N SER A 284 -2.12 -4.68 -2.56
CA SER A 284 -2.09 -3.67 -3.62
C SER A 284 -3.15 -2.58 -3.40
N GLY A 285 -3.22 -2.06 -2.16
CA GLY A 285 -4.13 -0.99 -1.80
C GLY A 285 -3.76 0.33 -2.47
N GLY A 286 -4.52 1.39 -2.14
CA GLY A 286 -4.28 2.72 -2.68
C GLY A 286 -3.16 3.47 -1.94
N LEU A 287 -2.80 4.64 -2.47
CA LEU A 287 -1.95 5.58 -1.77
C LEU A 287 -2.77 6.39 -0.75
N LEU A 288 -2.20 6.62 0.42
CA LEU A 288 -2.60 7.67 1.36
C LEU A 288 -1.71 8.88 1.10
N ILE A 289 -2.30 9.97 0.62
CA ILE A 289 -1.58 11.16 0.16
C ILE A 289 -1.93 12.33 1.05
N ALA A 290 -0.92 13.03 1.59
CA ALA A 290 -1.10 14.29 2.32
C ALA A 290 -0.86 15.47 1.38
N VAL A 291 -1.88 16.33 1.21
CA VAL A 291 -1.86 17.49 0.31
C VAL A 291 -2.32 18.75 1.02
N ASP A 292 -1.82 19.89 0.58
CA ASP A 292 -2.34 21.19 1.01
C ASP A 292 -3.85 21.28 0.71
N PRO A 293 -4.68 21.79 1.64
CA PRO A 293 -6.13 21.92 1.45
C PRO A 293 -6.53 22.61 0.15
N SER A 294 -5.75 23.60 -0.29
CA SER A 294 -6.02 24.33 -1.54
C SER A 294 -5.89 23.46 -2.80
N MET A 295 -5.19 22.34 -2.70
CA MET A 295 -4.99 21.40 -3.81
C MET A 295 -5.92 20.18 -3.76
N ALA A 296 -6.62 19.97 -2.65
CA ALA A 296 -7.40 18.73 -2.41
C ALA A 296 -8.46 18.47 -3.50
N ASP A 297 -9.24 19.48 -3.87
CA ASP A 297 -10.29 19.34 -4.90
C ASP A 297 -9.69 19.03 -6.28
N ALA A 298 -8.58 19.67 -6.64
CA ALA A 298 -7.89 19.44 -7.92
C ALA A 298 -7.32 18.02 -7.99
N VAL A 299 -6.71 17.54 -6.89
CA VAL A 299 -6.19 16.17 -6.78
C VAL A 299 -7.32 15.15 -6.87
N LEU A 300 -8.43 15.34 -6.15
CA LEU A 300 -9.60 14.46 -6.24
C LEU A 300 -10.20 14.42 -7.64
N GLN A 301 -10.33 15.57 -8.29
CA GLN A 301 -10.83 15.64 -9.66
C GLN A 301 -9.92 14.89 -10.64
N SER A 302 -8.60 15.07 -10.52
CA SER A 302 -7.62 14.33 -11.32
C SER A 302 -7.76 12.81 -11.12
N LEU A 303 -7.83 12.35 -9.87
CA LEU A 303 -8.00 10.93 -9.52
C LEU A 303 -9.28 10.34 -10.13
N ARG A 304 -10.42 11.04 -10.00
CA ARG A 304 -11.71 10.56 -10.52
C ARG A 304 -11.75 10.52 -12.05
N THR A 305 -11.09 11.47 -12.71
CA THR A 305 -10.98 11.50 -14.17
C THR A 305 -10.08 10.36 -14.69
N ALA A 306 -9.10 9.95 -13.91
CA ALA A 306 -8.14 8.88 -14.23
C ALA A 306 -8.55 7.50 -13.68
N GLU A 307 -9.87 7.22 -13.59
CA GLU A 307 -10.46 5.95 -13.17
C GLU A 307 -10.27 5.55 -11.69
N ALA A 308 -9.81 6.45 -10.82
CA ALA A 308 -9.80 6.25 -9.37
C ALA A 308 -11.08 6.78 -8.71
N ALA A 309 -12.24 6.31 -9.17
CA ALA A 309 -13.56 6.83 -8.77
C ALA A 309 -13.85 6.75 -7.27
N ALA A 310 -13.23 5.79 -6.57
CA ALA A 310 -13.36 5.59 -5.12
C ALA A 310 -12.50 6.55 -4.29
N ALA A 311 -11.65 7.37 -4.91
CA ALA A 311 -10.78 8.30 -4.19
C ALA A 311 -11.59 9.26 -3.31
N SER A 312 -11.20 9.38 -2.05
CA SER A 312 -11.93 10.14 -1.03
C SER A 312 -11.00 10.86 -0.08
N ILE A 313 -11.45 12.01 0.45
CA ILE A 313 -10.84 12.64 1.61
C ILE A 313 -11.21 11.78 2.83
N VAL A 314 -10.20 11.26 3.51
CA VAL A 314 -10.37 10.33 4.64
C VAL A 314 -9.89 10.89 5.96
N GLY A 315 -9.30 12.09 5.96
CA GLY A 315 -8.79 12.68 7.19
C GLY A 315 -8.01 13.97 6.99
N SER A 316 -7.33 14.37 8.04
CA SER A 316 -6.50 15.57 8.08
C SER A 316 -5.29 15.38 9.01
N VAL A 317 -4.28 16.22 8.82
CA VAL A 317 -3.08 16.28 9.64
C VAL A 317 -3.20 17.40 10.66
N LEU A 318 -3.02 17.07 11.93
CA LEU A 318 -3.11 18.00 13.05
C LEU A 318 -1.71 18.29 13.63
N PRO A 319 -1.51 19.42 14.33
CA PRO A 319 -0.34 19.56 15.19
C PRO A 319 -0.20 18.38 16.13
N LYS A 320 1.05 18.02 16.45
CA LYS A 320 1.35 16.86 17.32
C LYS A 320 0.57 16.91 18.62
N GLN A 321 -0.12 15.83 18.93
CA GLN A 321 -0.86 15.60 20.18
C GLN A 321 -0.29 14.39 20.93
N GLU A 322 -0.95 13.96 22.00
CA GLU A 322 -0.57 12.79 22.80
C GLU A 322 -0.56 11.50 21.98
N HIS A 323 -1.56 11.33 21.11
CA HIS A 323 -1.69 10.15 20.25
C HIS A 323 -1.29 10.50 18.82
N ALA A 324 -0.59 9.58 18.15
CA ALA A 324 -0.20 9.72 16.75
C ALA A 324 -1.41 9.65 15.81
N LEU A 325 -2.43 8.84 16.16
CA LEU A 325 -3.62 8.61 15.35
C LEU A 325 -4.89 8.87 16.16
N ILE A 326 -5.82 9.59 15.57
CA ILE A 326 -7.18 9.78 16.09
C ILE A 326 -8.18 9.25 15.08
N LEU A 327 -9.01 8.30 15.49
CA LEU A 327 -10.08 7.72 14.68
C LEU A 327 -11.40 8.34 15.14
N VAL A 328 -12.03 9.15 14.28
CA VAL A 328 -13.22 9.91 14.66
C VAL A 328 -14.42 9.57 13.77
N ARG A 329 -15.61 9.76 14.33
CA ARG A 329 -16.81 9.98 13.55
C ARG A 329 -16.77 11.40 12.96
N HIS A 330 -17.04 11.53 11.66
CA HIS A 330 -17.20 12.86 11.08
C HIS A 330 -18.46 13.51 11.65
N VAL A 331 -18.29 14.61 12.36
CA VAL A 331 -19.41 15.48 12.79
C VAL A 331 -19.47 16.62 11.78
N VAL A 332 -20.55 16.66 11.02
CA VAL A 332 -20.84 17.75 10.05
C VAL A 332 -21.07 19.06 10.80
#